data_d933ee61263882dbcc061501e6775bbd
#
_entry.id   d933ee61263882dbcc061501e6775bbd
#
_cell.length_a   1.000
_cell.length_b   1.000
_cell.length_c   1.000
_cell.angle_alpha   90.00
_cell.angle_beta   90.00
_cell.angle_gamma   90.00
#
_symmetry.space_group_name_H-M   'P 1'
#
loop_
_entity.id
_entity.type
_entity.pdbx_description
1 polymer ?
#
loop_
_entity_poly.entity_id
_entity_poly.type
_entity_poly.pdbx_seq_one_letter_code
_entity_poly.pdbx_strand_id
1 'polypeptide(L)'
;MIPDISVSNGVMSFICNYAKAMPSDIVFDVVYFCEKQPNRQSDVESWGGRVYKIDPPSPKDIFSGKMNAFFSQHKGEWSALHIHCPHFAPFIAPSAKRAGIKNIFVHCHTTEYSLVGNSRRNQILSLYAKYFIDNKFACSKKSGDFWYGNKAYRILSNSVDCKAYEFNPDVRSSIRSQFGFGDSLVIAHIGKTDVTQKNHPFILRIFEHIKASHPTARLMLIGAEPTDELTTLCNSLNIQDNVMFLGARNDVKNLLQAADVFLFPSISEGLPVSVVEAQAAGLPVVMSDTITREVAVCGDVVIKSLDDGAASWADDCIAASKAVRKSTYSQLVDSGWDITKNAACLANIYKSRV
;
A
#
# COMPACT_ATOMS: atom_id res chain seq x y z
N MET A 1 -16.97 -2.59 -1.94
CA MET A 1 -17.16 -1.88 -3.21
C MET A 1 -16.05 -0.87 -3.42
N ILE A 2 -15.46 -0.81 -4.59
CA ILE A 2 -14.27 -0.02 -4.94
C ILE A 2 -14.39 0.60 -6.34
N PRO A 3 -13.58 1.62 -6.68
CA PRO A 3 -13.62 2.23 -8.02
C PRO A 3 -13.20 1.29 -9.14
N ASP A 4 -12.09 0.58 -8.98
CA ASP A 4 -11.54 -0.37 -9.96
C ASP A 4 -10.73 -1.47 -9.26
N ILE A 5 -10.50 -2.57 -9.96
CA ILE A 5 -9.73 -3.72 -9.49
C ILE A 5 -8.35 -3.84 -10.15
N SER A 6 -7.79 -2.74 -10.65
CA SER A 6 -6.47 -2.76 -11.29
C SER A 6 -5.36 -3.17 -10.34
N VAL A 7 -4.32 -3.78 -10.88
CA VAL A 7 -3.11 -4.17 -10.11
C VAL A 7 -2.47 -2.96 -9.43
N SER A 8 -2.61 -1.78 -10.02
CA SER A 8 -2.07 -0.53 -9.48
C SER A 8 -2.94 0.15 -8.41
N ASN A 9 -4.13 -0.39 -8.11
CA ASN A 9 -5.03 0.19 -7.12
C ASN A 9 -4.61 -0.22 -5.70
N GLY A 10 -4.15 0.74 -4.90
CA GLY A 10 -3.73 0.49 -3.51
C GLY A 10 -4.84 -0.05 -2.61
N VAL A 11 -6.10 0.35 -2.85
CA VAL A 11 -7.27 -0.20 -2.13
C VAL A 11 -7.48 -1.67 -2.49
N MET A 12 -7.30 -2.03 -3.77
CA MET A 12 -7.39 -3.44 -4.17
C MET A 12 -6.26 -4.28 -3.56
N SER A 13 -5.05 -3.73 -3.45
CA SER A 13 -3.94 -4.38 -2.74
C SER A 13 -4.27 -4.62 -1.27
N PHE A 14 -4.88 -3.63 -0.60
CA PHE A 14 -5.41 -3.80 0.76
C PHE A 14 -6.41 -4.96 0.83
N ILE A 15 -7.41 -5.00 -0.06
CA ILE A 15 -8.42 -6.06 -0.08
C ILE A 15 -7.79 -7.44 -0.28
N CYS A 16 -6.84 -7.57 -1.23
CA CYS A 16 -6.14 -8.83 -1.47
C CYS A 16 -5.37 -9.32 -0.24
N ASN A 17 -4.65 -8.43 0.44
CA ASN A 17 -3.90 -8.79 1.63
C ASN A 17 -4.83 -9.29 2.75
N TYR A 18 -5.92 -8.55 3.01
CA TYR A 18 -6.89 -8.95 4.02
C TYR A 18 -7.64 -10.24 3.65
N ALA A 19 -8.08 -10.39 2.39
CA ALA A 19 -8.80 -11.59 1.95
C ALA A 19 -7.96 -12.87 2.14
N LYS A 20 -6.67 -12.81 1.80
CA LYS A 20 -5.74 -13.93 2.00
C LYS A 20 -5.53 -14.30 3.47
N ALA A 21 -5.66 -13.34 4.37
CA ALA A 21 -5.47 -13.53 5.81
C ALA A 21 -6.78 -13.75 6.58
N MET A 22 -7.94 -13.66 5.92
CA MET A 22 -9.25 -13.92 6.55
C MET A 22 -9.43 -15.40 6.90
N PRO A 23 -10.16 -15.69 8.00
CA PRO A 23 -10.67 -17.05 8.23
C PRO A 23 -11.53 -17.52 7.06
N SER A 24 -11.51 -18.83 6.78
CA SER A 24 -12.16 -19.46 5.62
C SER A 24 -13.70 -19.29 5.57
N ASP A 25 -14.31 -18.92 6.67
CA ASP A 25 -15.75 -18.64 6.77
C ASP A 25 -16.13 -17.20 6.38
N ILE A 26 -15.15 -16.38 6.00
CA ILE A 26 -15.36 -15.01 5.49
C ILE A 26 -14.77 -14.90 4.08
N VAL A 27 -15.64 -14.76 3.10
CA VAL A 27 -15.26 -14.58 1.69
C VAL A 27 -15.63 -13.18 1.23
N PHE A 28 -14.75 -12.55 0.47
CA PHE A 28 -14.98 -11.22 -0.10
C PHE A 28 -15.38 -11.32 -1.56
N ASP A 29 -16.61 -10.94 -1.86
CA ASP A 29 -17.03 -10.59 -3.21
C ASP A 29 -16.63 -9.13 -3.49
N VAL A 30 -16.18 -8.82 -4.69
CA VAL A 30 -15.73 -7.48 -5.07
C VAL A 30 -16.64 -6.88 -6.13
N VAL A 31 -17.20 -5.71 -5.82
CA VAL A 31 -18.00 -4.91 -6.76
C VAL A 31 -17.21 -3.67 -7.15
N TYR A 32 -17.01 -3.43 -8.45
CA TYR A 32 -16.24 -2.32 -8.97
C TYR A 32 -16.96 -1.56 -10.09
N PHE A 33 -16.50 -0.34 -10.39
CA PHE A 33 -17.22 0.59 -11.27
C PHE A 33 -16.51 0.85 -12.60
N CYS A 34 -15.19 0.84 -12.62
CA CYS A 34 -14.40 1.20 -13.80
C CYS A 34 -13.48 0.04 -14.21
N GLU A 35 -13.50 -0.30 -15.51
CA GLU A 35 -12.58 -1.31 -16.06
C GLU A 35 -11.19 -0.71 -16.23
N LYS A 36 -10.18 -1.41 -15.75
CA LYS A 36 -8.76 -1.13 -15.98
C LYS A 36 -7.97 -2.42 -16.05
N GLN A 37 -6.99 -2.47 -16.95
CA GLN A 37 -6.12 -3.62 -17.13
C GLN A 37 -4.66 -3.21 -16.88
N PRO A 38 -3.80 -4.13 -16.39
CA PRO A 38 -4.15 -5.45 -15.86
C PRO A 38 -4.94 -5.35 -14.54
N ASN A 39 -5.82 -6.33 -14.28
CA ASN A 39 -6.67 -6.36 -13.10
C ASN A 39 -6.41 -7.58 -12.21
N ARG A 40 -7.06 -7.61 -11.03
CA ARG A 40 -6.91 -8.64 -10.00
C ARG A 40 -8.12 -9.58 -9.88
N GLN A 41 -8.85 -9.80 -10.96
CA GLN A 41 -10.01 -10.70 -10.94
C GLN A 41 -9.60 -12.11 -10.51
N SER A 42 -8.52 -12.65 -11.08
CA SER A 42 -8.00 -13.97 -10.71
C SER A 42 -7.61 -14.08 -9.23
N ASP A 43 -7.10 -12.99 -8.63
CA ASP A 43 -6.84 -12.97 -7.20
C ASP A 43 -8.14 -13.16 -6.41
N VAL A 44 -9.23 -12.43 -6.77
CA VAL A 44 -10.55 -12.55 -6.09
C VAL A 44 -11.09 -13.96 -6.20
N GLU A 45 -11.06 -14.54 -7.38
CA GLU A 45 -11.52 -15.91 -7.63
C GLU A 45 -10.71 -16.96 -6.86
N SER A 46 -9.41 -16.70 -6.62
CA SER A 46 -8.51 -17.61 -5.90
C SER A 46 -8.88 -17.84 -4.43
N TRP A 47 -9.56 -16.89 -3.77
CA TRP A 47 -10.10 -17.08 -2.40
C TRP A 47 -11.59 -17.42 -2.36
N GLY A 48 -12.17 -17.81 -3.53
CA GLY A 48 -13.57 -18.19 -3.65
C GLY A 48 -14.55 -17.02 -3.78
N GLY A 49 -14.06 -15.80 -3.97
CA GLY A 49 -14.87 -14.60 -4.16
C GLY A 49 -15.35 -14.44 -5.61
N ARG A 50 -16.39 -13.66 -5.78
CA ARG A 50 -16.97 -13.30 -7.07
C ARG A 50 -16.69 -11.82 -7.37
N VAL A 51 -16.61 -11.50 -8.66
CA VAL A 51 -16.35 -10.15 -9.15
C VAL A 51 -17.56 -9.63 -9.92
N TYR A 52 -18.01 -8.43 -9.57
CA TYR A 52 -19.15 -7.79 -10.22
C TYR A 52 -18.75 -6.41 -10.74
N LYS A 53 -18.92 -6.20 -12.05
CA LYS A 53 -18.80 -4.89 -12.66
C LYS A 53 -20.17 -4.25 -12.78
N ILE A 54 -20.33 -3.06 -12.25
CA ILE A 54 -21.54 -2.26 -12.35
C ILE A 54 -21.17 -0.81 -12.68
N ASP A 55 -22.11 -0.06 -13.24
CA ASP A 55 -21.86 1.36 -13.49
C ASP A 55 -21.67 2.16 -12.19
N PRO A 56 -20.91 3.25 -12.20
CA PRO A 56 -20.73 4.09 -11.03
C PRO A 56 -22.06 4.53 -10.42
N PRO A 57 -22.17 4.54 -9.07
CA PRO A 57 -23.39 4.97 -8.39
C PRO A 57 -23.70 6.44 -8.65
N SER A 58 -24.98 6.77 -8.71
CA SER A 58 -25.50 8.08 -9.05
C SER A 58 -26.59 8.54 -8.06
N PRO A 59 -26.99 9.81 -8.07
CA PRO A 59 -28.09 10.29 -7.22
C PRO A 59 -29.43 9.53 -7.41
N LYS A 60 -29.68 8.97 -8.58
CA LYS A 60 -30.88 8.16 -8.85
C LYS A 60 -30.92 6.90 -7.99
N ASP A 61 -29.77 6.39 -7.60
CA ASP A 61 -29.65 5.17 -6.79
C ASP A 61 -30.09 5.35 -5.34
N ILE A 62 -30.31 6.57 -4.86
CA ILE A 62 -30.85 6.81 -3.51
C ILE A 62 -32.25 6.21 -3.36
N PHE A 63 -33.10 6.32 -4.37
CA PHE A 63 -34.50 5.87 -4.32
C PHE A 63 -34.81 4.70 -5.26
N SER A 64 -34.19 4.69 -6.42
CA SER A 64 -34.35 3.69 -7.47
C SER A 64 -33.04 3.60 -8.26
N GLY A 65 -32.99 2.79 -9.29
CA GLY A 65 -31.83 2.72 -10.19
C GLY A 65 -31.02 1.45 -10.02
N LYS A 66 -29.79 1.48 -10.60
CA LYS A 66 -28.98 0.29 -10.80
C LYS A 66 -28.49 -0.36 -9.50
N MET A 67 -28.18 0.45 -8.46
CA MET A 67 -27.81 -0.08 -7.15
C MET A 67 -28.95 -0.84 -6.49
N ASN A 68 -30.19 -0.32 -6.57
CA ASN A 68 -31.35 -1.02 -6.07
C ASN A 68 -31.59 -2.33 -6.80
N ALA A 69 -31.54 -2.31 -8.14
CA ALA A 69 -31.70 -3.51 -8.95
C ALA A 69 -30.64 -4.56 -8.60
N PHE A 70 -29.38 -4.15 -8.53
CA PHE A 70 -28.26 -5.02 -8.18
C PHE A 70 -28.44 -5.67 -6.81
N PHE A 71 -28.67 -4.89 -5.75
CA PHE A 71 -28.84 -5.45 -4.41
C PHE A 71 -30.14 -6.27 -4.26
N SER A 72 -31.19 -5.93 -5.00
CA SER A 72 -32.45 -6.71 -4.99
C SER A 72 -32.26 -8.08 -5.66
N GLN A 73 -31.51 -8.13 -6.76
CA GLN A 73 -31.16 -9.38 -7.45
C GLN A 73 -30.34 -10.33 -6.58
N HIS A 74 -29.48 -9.77 -5.73
CA HIS A 74 -28.58 -10.50 -4.84
C HIS A 74 -29.03 -10.48 -3.37
N LYS A 75 -30.35 -10.36 -3.12
CA LYS A 75 -30.88 -10.28 -1.78
C LYS A 75 -30.57 -11.55 -0.96
N GLY A 76 -29.97 -11.35 0.21
CA GLY A 76 -29.64 -12.43 1.13
C GLY A 76 -28.28 -13.10 0.86
N GLU A 77 -27.56 -12.70 -0.17
CA GLU A 77 -26.23 -13.28 -0.48
C GLU A 77 -25.12 -12.71 0.42
N TRP A 78 -25.28 -11.50 0.91
CA TRP A 78 -24.23 -10.82 1.70
C TRP A 78 -24.74 -10.44 3.10
N SER A 79 -23.92 -10.73 4.10
CA SER A 79 -24.17 -10.35 5.50
C SER A 79 -23.64 -8.95 5.83
N ALA A 80 -22.65 -8.47 5.08
CA ALA A 80 -22.00 -7.17 5.28
C ALA A 80 -21.61 -6.50 3.95
N LEU A 81 -21.54 -5.18 3.97
CA LEU A 81 -21.05 -4.36 2.86
C LEU A 81 -19.94 -3.43 3.34
N HIS A 82 -18.78 -3.50 2.70
CA HIS A 82 -17.66 -2.60 2.96
C HIS A 82 -17.43 -1.66 1.76
N ILE A 83 -17.58 -0.35 1.99
CA ILE A 83 -17.49 0.70 0.98
C ILE A 83 -16.16 1.42 1.16
N HIS A 84 -15.28 1.35 0.18
CA HIS A 84 -13.95 1.99 0.21
C HIS A 84 -13.91 3.41 -0.41
N CYS A 85 -15.07 3.93 -0.77
CA CYS A 85 -15.24 5.27 -1.33
C CYS A 85 -16.31 6.04 -0.55
N PRO A 86 -15.96 6.78 0.53
CA PRO A 86 -16.93 7.42 1.41
C PRO A 86 -17.95 8.32 0.69
N HIS A 87 -17.55 9.01 -0.37
CA HIS A 87 -18.43 9.87 -1.16
C HIS A 87 -19.50 9.12 -1.98
N PHE A 88 -19.35 7.80 -2.19
CA PHE A 88 -20.37 6.96 -2.80
C PHE A 88 -21.36 6.36 -1.79
N ALA A 89 -21.07 6.43 -0.50
CA ALA A 89 -21.93 5.85 0.54
C ALA A 89 -23.40 6.31 0.47
N PRO A 90 -23.75 7.60 0.19
CA PRO A 90 -25.14 8.03 0.11
C PRO A 90 -25.94 7.35 -1.01
N PHE A 91 -25.28 6.89 -2.05
CA PHE A 91 -25.93 6.24 -3.19
C PHE A 91 -25.99 4.71 -3.05
N ILE A 92 -25.07 4.13 -2.30
CA ILE A 92 -24.91 2.68 -2.14
C ILE A 92 -25.67 2.18 -0.88
N ALA A 93 -25.40 2.81 0.26
CA ALA A 93 -25.88 2.31 1.56
C ALA A 93 -27.41 2.22 1.68
N PRO A 94 -28.22 3.17 1.18
CA PRO A 94 -29.68 3.04 1.24
C PRO A 94 -30.20 1.83 0.46
N SER A 95 -29.64 1.54 -0.69
CA SER A 95 -30.01 0.39 -1.54
C SER A 95 -29.66 -0.93 -0.87
N ALA A 96 -28.47 -1.03 -0.30
CA ALA A 96 -28.03 -2.20 0.45
C ALA A 96 -28.92 -2.45 1.69
N LYS A 97 -29.26 -1.39 2.45
CA LYS A 97 -30.17 -1.50 3.60
C LYS A 97 -31.57 -2.02 3.20
N ARG A 98 -32.14 -1.53 2.09
CA ARG A 98 -33.41 -2.03 1.57
C ARG A 98 -33.37 -3.51 1.17
N ALA A 99 -32.24 -3.98 0.68
CA ALA A 99 -32.00 -5.40 0.38
C ALA A 99 -31.73 -6.27 1.62
N GLY A 100 -31.70 -5.67 2.82
CA GLY A 100 -31.52 -6.39 4.09
C GLY A 100 -30.09 -6.41 4.63
N ILE A 101 -29.13 -5.78 3.98
CA ILE A 101 -27.75 -5.69 4.48
C ILE A 101 -27.71 -4.63 5.59
N LYS A 102 -27.65 -5.06 6.84
CA LYS A 102 -27.62 -4.16 8.01
C LYS A 102 -26.23 -3.67 8.35
N ASN A 103 -25.20 -4.50 8.10
CA ASN A 103 -23.82 -4.24 8.45
C ASN A 103 -23.11 -3.50 7.32
N ILE A 104 -23.09 -2.18 7.39
CA ILE A 104 -22.45 -1.32 6.41
C ILE A 104 -21.24 -0.65 7.04
N PHE A 105 -20.10 -0.82 6.38
CA PHE A 105 -18.81 -0.28 6.76
C PHE A 105 -18.34 0.72 5.69
N VAL A 106 -17.70 1.79 6.12
CA VAL A 106 -17.05 2.76 5.22
C VAL A 106 -15.60 2.91 5.62
N HIS A 107 -14.70 2.82 4.65
CA HIS A 107 -13.26 2.89 4.84
C HIS A 107 -12.65 3.98 3.95
N CYS A 108 -11.92 4.91 4.53
CA CYS A 108 -11.19 5.94 3.81
C CYS A 108 -9.69 5.60 3.72
N HIS A 109 -9.12 5.82 2.52
CA HIS A 109 -7.74 5.45 2.20
C HIS A 109 -6.84 6.63 1.83
N THR A 110 -7.40 7.85 1.78
CA THR A 110 -6.68 9.06 1.34
C THR A 110 -6.96 10.23 2.28
N THR A 111 -6.20 11.30 2.13
CA THR A 111 -6.42 12.59 2.77
C THR A 111 -6.93 13.64 1.77
N GLU A 112 -7.60 13.19 0.70
CA GLU A 112 -8.15 14.02 -0.35
C GLU A 112 -9.55 13.54 -0.73
N TYR A 113 -10.47 14.47 -1.02
CA TYR A 113 -11.83 14.12 -1.43
C TYR A 113 -11.91 13.59 -2.87
N SER A 114 -10.97 13.94 -3.71
CA SER A 114 -10.81 13.39 -5.06
C SER A 114 -9.48 13.83 -5.66
N LEU A 115 -8.77 12.89 -6.30
CA LEU A 115 -7.65 13.19 -7.19
C LEU A 115 -8.15 13.62 -8.58
N VAL A 116 -9.39 13.21 -8.94
CA VAL A 116 -10.02 13.50 -10.23
C VAL A 116 -11.49 13.82 -9.98
N GLY A 117 -11.95 15.00 -10.43
CA GLY A 117 -13.36 15.38 -10.34
C GLY A 117 -13.65 16.51 -9.34
N ASN A 118 -14.93 16.67 -8.98
CA ASN A 118 -15.39 17.78 -8.14
C ASN A 118 -15.17 17.50 -6.65
N SER A 119 -14.07 17.99 -6.10
CA SER A 119 -13.69 17.83 -4.69
C SER A 119 -14.77 18.35 -3.72
N ARG A 120 -15.38 19.52 -4.00
CA ARG A 120 -16.46 20.08 -3.15
C ARG A 120 -17.70 19.18 -3.10
N ARG A 121 -18.10 18.65 -4.26
CA ARG A 121 -19.21 17.68 -4.33
C ARG A 121 -18.90 16.45 -3.48
N ASN A 122 -17.72 15.87 -3.64
CA ASN A 122 -17.33 14.67 -2.90
C ASN A 122 -17.21 14.94 -1.40
N GLN A 123 -16.78 16.14 -1.00
CA GLN A 123 -16.78 16.58 0.39
C GLN A 123 -18.21 16.58 0.98
N ILE A 124 -19.18 17.16 0.28
CA ILE A 124 -20.59 17.18 0.73
C ILE A 124 -21.14 15.75 0.82
N LEU A 125 -20.92 14.93 -0.21
CA LEU A 125 -21.40 13.54 -0.23
C LEU A 125 -20.80 12.70 0.88
N SER A 126 -19.56 12.96 1.26
CA SER A 126 -18.89 12.24 2.35
C SER A 126 -19.49 12.50 3.73
N LEU A 127 -20.24 13.59 3.91
CA LEU A 127 -20.95 13.86 5.14
C LEU A 127 -21.96 12.74 5.48
N TYR A 128 -22.49 12.07 4.47
CA TYR A 128 -23.36 10.91 4.72
C TYR A 128 -22.60 9.80 5.45
N ALA A 129 -21.41 9.46 5.00
CA ALA A 129 -20.55 8.46 5.66
C ALA A 129 -20.19 8.92 7.09
N LYS A 130 -19.90 10.22 7.27
CA LYS A 130 -19.54 10.80 8.56
C LYS A 130 -20.67 10.71 9.59
N TYR A 131 -21.91 10.97 9.20
CA TYR A 131 -23.03 11.13 10.14
C TYR A 131 -24.05 9.97 10.17
N PHE A 132 -24.14 9.18 9.11
CA PHE A 132 -25.18 8.16 8.95
C PHE A 132 -24.67 6.72 8.86
N ILE A 133 -23.34 6.53 8.88
CA ILE A 133 -22.72 5.20 8.96
C ILE A 133 -21.97 5.11 10.29
N ASP A 134 -22.30 4.11 11.09
CA ASP A 134 -21.70 3.92 12.41
C ASP A 134 -20.32 3.24 12.32
N ASN A 135 -20.17 2.30 11.40
CA ASN A 135 -18.94 1.54 11.24
C ASN A 135 -17.97 2.25 10.29
N LYS A 136 -17.07 3.04 10.85
CA LYS A 136 -16.09 3.85 10.11
C LYS A 136 -14.70 3.30 10.31
N PHE A 137 -13.98 3.12 9.21
CA PHE A 137 -12.57 2.78 9.19
C PHE A 137 -11.74 3.83 8.47
N ALA A 138 -10.49 3.95 8.86
CA ALA A 138 -9.48 4.77 8.20
C ALA A 138 -8.16 4.02 8.13
N CYS A 139 -7.43 4.17 7.05
CA CYS A 139 -6.11 3.53 6.90
C CYS A 139 -5.03 4.13 7.82
N SER A 140 -5.23 5.37 8.31
CA SER A 140 -4.34 6.07 9.23
C SER A 140 -5.12 7.09 10.08
N LYS A 141 -4.49 7.58 11.15
CA LYS A 141 -5.07 8.66 11.96
C LYS A 141 -5.34 9.92 11.13
N LYS A 142 -4.36 10.31 10.30
CA LYS A 142 -4.47 11.48 9.40
C LYS A 142 -5.66 11.36 8.46
N SER A 143 -5.87 10.20 7.86
CA SER A 143 -7.02 9.94 6.99
C SER A 143 -8.34 9.98 7.77
N GLY A 144 -8.39 9.36 8.94
CA GLY A 144 -9.58 9.34 9.78
C GLY A 144 -9.99 10.74 10.25
N ASP A 145 -9.05 11.53 10.74
CA ASP A 145 -9.29 12.91 11.17
C ASP A 145 -9.78 13.78 9.99
N PHE A 146 -9.21 13.60 8.80
CA PHE A 146 -9.63 14.31 7.59
C PHE A 146 -11.09 14.00 7.20
N TRP A 147 -11.47 12.71 7.14
CA TRP A 147 -12.79 12.31 6.65
C TRP A 147 -13.89 12.41 7.73
N TYR A 148 -13.57 12.08 8.96
CA TYR A 148 -14.56 11.94 10.03
C TYR A 148 -14.46 13.01 11.11
N GLY A 149 -13.34 13.75 11.21
CA GLY A 149 -13.12 14.78 12.22
C GLY A 149 -13.22 14.20 13.63
N ASN A 150 -14.13 14.75 14.44
CA ASN A 150 -14.36 14.33 15.83
C ASN A 150 -15.30 13.11 16.00
N LYS A 151 -15.74 12.49 14.90
CA LYS A 151 -16.58 11.27 14.98
C LYS A 151 -15.70 10.05 15.20
N ALA A 152 -16.22 9.11 16.00
CA ALA A 152 -15.50 7.86 16.24
C ALA A 152 -15.27 7.06 14.97
N TYR A 153 -14.07 6.55 14.79
CA TYR A 153 -13.65 5.63 13.73
C TYR A 153 -12.60 4.65 14.30
N ARG A 154 -12.33 3.60 13.57
CA ARG A 154 -11.26 2.65 13.89
C ARG A 154 -10.16 2.73 12.83
N ILE A 155 -8.93 2.61 13.26
CA ILE A 155 -7.81 2.48 12.31
C ILE A 155 -7.76 1.03 11.85
N LEU A 156 -7.74 0.86 10.53
CA LEU A 156 -7.52 -0.41 9.86
C LEU A 156 -6.48 -0.13 8.76
N SER A 157 -5.22 -0.32 9.12
CA SER A 157 -4.07 0.05 8.29
C SER A 157 -3.90 -0.88 7.08
N ASN A 158 -3.12 -0.43 6.10
CA ASN A 158 -2.63 -1.27 5.01
C ASN A 158 -1.56 -2.21 5.57
N SER A 159 -2.00 -3.32 6.15
CA SER A 159 -1.15 -4.24 6.89
C SER A 159 -0.27 -5.11 5.99
N VAL A 160 0.83 -5.57 6.54
CA VAL A 160 1.85 -6.41 5.90
C VAL A 160 1.83 -7.79 6.53
N ASP A 161 2.07 -8.83 5.76
CA ASP A 161 2.39 -10.15 6.30
C ASP A 161 3.82 -10.11 6.88
N CYS A 162 3.94 -9.54 8.08
CA CYS A 162 5.22 -9.31 8.72
C CYS A 162 6.03 -10.60 8.88
N LYS A 163 5.36 -11.74 9.05
CA LYS A 163 6.02 -13.04 9.17
C LYS A 163 6.62 -13.53 7.86
N ALA A 164 5.91 -13.30 6.74
CA ALA A 164 6.41 -13.67 5.40
C ALA A 164 7.60 -12.83 4.94
N TYR A 165 7.78 -11.64 5.49
CA TYR A 165 8.92 -10.77 5.21
C TYR A 165 10.10 -10.98 6.16
N GLU A 166 9.94 -11.70 7.28
CA GLU A 166 10.97 -11.87 8.29
C GLU A 166 12.30 -12.32 7.67
N PHE A 167 13.41 -11.76 8.16
CA PHE A 167 14.73 -12.01 7.58
C PHE A 167 15.09 -13.49 7.56
N ASN A 168 15.51 -13.95 6.38
CA ASN A 168 15.94 -15.34 6.15
C ASN A 168 17.31 -15.35 5.44
N PRO A 169 18.37 -15.80 6.11
CA PRO A 169 19.72 -15.80 5.56
C PRO A 169 19.88 -16.73 4.34
N ASP A 170 19.12 -17.83 4.26
CA ASP A 170 19.21 -18.76 3.14
C ASP A 170 18.60 -18.14 1.87
N VAL A 171 17.44 -17.46 2.01
CA VAL A 171 16.83 -16.70 0.93
C VAL A 171 17.76 -15.57 0.49
N ARG A 172 18.40 -14.85 1.43
CA ARG A 172 19.38 -13.83 1.13
C ARG A 172 20.50 -14.39 0.29
N SER A 173 21.13 -15.49 0.72
CA SER A 173 22.21 -16.14 0.00
C SER A 173 21.79 -16.56 -1.41
N SER A 174 20.62 -17.18 -1.55
CA SER A 174 20.07 -17.61 -2.82
C SER A 174 19.86 -16.45 -3.80
N ILE A 175 19.20 -15.37 -3.36
CA ILE A 175 18.91 -14.20 -4.22
C ILE A 175 20.21 -13.47 -4.58
N ARG A 176 21.15 -13.31 -3.64
CA ARG A 176 22.45 -12.68 -3.93
C ARG A 176 23.26 -13.49 -4.95
N SER A 177 23.21 -14.83 -4.87
CA SER A 177 23.83 -15.72 -5.86
C SER A 177 23.16 -15.58 -7.23
N GLN A 178 21.82 -15.59 -7.27
CA GLN A 178 21.04 -15.45 -8.52
C GLN A 178 21.38 -14.16 -9.28
N PHE A 179 21.56 -13.06 -8.56
CA PHE A 179 21.86 -11.74 -9.16
C PHE A 179 23.35 -11.42 -9.24
N GLY A 180 24.22 -12.32 -8.81
CA GLY A 180 25.68 -12.12 -8.84
C GLY A 180 26.15 -10.99 -7.94
N PHE A 181 25.48 -10.73 -6.81
CA PHE A 181 25.82 -9.63 -5.90
C PHE A 181 27.07 -9.90 -5.06
N GLY A 182 27.41 -11.18 -4.79
CA GLY A 182 28.52 -11.51 -3.89
C GLY A 182 28.43 -10.72 -2.57
N ASP A 183 29.51 -10.06 -2.17
CA ASP A 183 29.59 -9.22 -0.96
C ASP A 183 29.31 -7.73 -1.23
N SER A 184 28.81 -7.38 -2.41
CA SER A 184 28.51 -6.00 -2.78
C SER A 184 27.48 -5.37 -1.85
N LEU A 185 27.61 -4.08 -1.58
CA LEU A 185 26.57 -3.29 -0.93
C LEU A 185 25.35 -3.17 -1.85
N VAL A 186 24.19 -3.62 -1.38
CA VAL A 186 22.94 -3.62 -2.16
C VAL A 186 21.93 -2.66 -1.55
N ILE A 187 21.58 -1.62 -2.31
CA ILE A 187 20.54 -0.66 -1.97
C ILE A 187 19.25 -1.06 -2.69
N ALA A 188 18.13 -1.07 -1.99
CA ALA A 188 16.81 -1.34 -2.56
C ALA A 188 15.89 -0.12 -2.47
N HIS A 189 15.11 0.11 -3.51
CA HIS A 189 13.96 1.02 -3.54
C HIS A 189 12.76 0.29 -4.12
N ILE A 190 11.56 0.56 -3.61
CA ILE A 190 10.29 0.04 -4.15
C ILE A 190 9.41 1.19 -4.57
N GLY A 191 9.08 1.25 -5.86
CA GLY A 191 8.16 2.24 -6.41
C GLY A 191 8.06 2.13 -7.92
N LYS A 192 6.90 2.51 -8.47
CA LYS A 192 6.76 2.68 -9.92
C LYS A 192 7.62 3.84 -10.37
N THR A 193 7.99 3.84 -11.64
CA THR A 193 8.65 4.99 -12.25
C THR A 193 7.75 6.21 -12.17
N ASP A 194 8.08 7.10 -11.24
CA ASP A 194 7.42 8.38 -11.02
C ASP A 194 8.45 9.36 -10.47
N VAL A 195 8.91 10.25 -11.35
CA VAL A 195 9.95 11.22 -11.01
C VAL A 195 9.44 12.32 -10.06
N THR A 196 8.12 12.55 -10.05
CA THR A 196 7.49 13.62 -9.25
C THR A 196 7.16 13.19 -7.84
N GLN A 197 6.91 11.91 -7.62
CA GLN A 197 6.54 11.35 -6.33
C GLN A 197 7.67 10.53 -5.71
N LYS A 198 8.19 9.55 -6.45
CA LYS A 198 9.21 8.60 -5.96
C LYS A 198 10.63 9.12 -6.02
N ASN A 199 10.87 10.21 -6.79
CA ASN A 199 12.14 10.91 -6.86
C ASN A 199 13.32 10.06 -7.37
N HIS A 200 13.07 9.25 -8.40
CA HIS A 200 14.12 8.37 -8.99
C HIS A 200 15.39 9.13 -9.39
N PRO A 201 15.33 10.33 -9.97
CA PRO A 201 16.57 11.07 -10.27
C PRO A 201 17.42 11.33 -9.04
N PHE A 202 16.82 11.60 -7.89
CA PHE A 202 17.57 11.82 -6.65
C PHE A 202 18.14 10.51 -6.10
N ILE A 203 17.41 9.39 -6.22
CA ILE A 203 17.91 8.05 -5.87
C ILE A 203 19.20 7.73 -6.67
N LEU A 204 19.23 8.02 -7.98
CA LEU A 204 20.39 7.78 -8.83
C LEU A 204 21.58 8.65 -8.43
N ARG A 205 21.36 9.92 -8.06
CA ARG A 205 22.42 10.81 -7.55
C ARG A 205 22.98 10.35 -6.20
N ILE A 206 22.11 9.89 -5.28
CA ILE A 206 22.55 9.27 -4.01
C ILE A 206 23.43 8.05 -4.32
N PHE A 207 22.98 7.19 -5.25
CA PHE A 207 23.69 5.97 -5.59
C PHE A 207 25.05 6.24 -6.30
N GLU A 208 25.17 7.31 -7.07
CA GLU A 208 26.46 7.76 -7.62
C GLU A 208 27.50 7.98 -6.50
N HIS A 209 27.12 8.69 -5.44
CA HIS A 209 28.01 8.91 -4.28
C HIS A 209 28.34 7.60 -3.54
N ILE A 210 27.38 6.69 -3.40
CA ILE A 210 27.64 5.36 -2.82
C ILE A 210 28.63 4.59 -3.67
N LYS A 211 28.45 4.55 -5.00
CA LYS A 211 29.35 3.87 -5.93
C LYS A 211 30.77 4.43 -5.91
N ALA A 212 30.92 5.73 -5.70
CA ALA A 212 32.25 6.36 -5.63
C ALA A 212 33.13 5.76 -4.52
N SER A 213 32.53 5.41 -3.37
CA SER A 213 33.23 4.76 -2.24
C SER A 213 33.10 3.23 -2.23
N HIS A 214 32.08 2.68 -2.89
CA HIS A 214 31.78 1.25 -2.99
C HIS A 214 31.58 0.86 -4.47
N PRO A 215 32.66 0.67 -5.27
CA PRO A 215 32.55 0.50 -6.73
C PRO A 215 31.70 -0.71 -7.17
N THR A 216 31.62 -1.74 -6.32
CA THR A 216 30.81 -2.95 -6.58
C THR A 216 29.36 -2.83 -6.11
N ALA A 217 28.98 -1.72 -5.47
CA ALA A 217 27.60 -1.52 -4.98
C ALA A 217 26.56 -1.73 -6.08
N ARG A 218 25.37 -2.17 -5.71
CA ARG A 218 24.23 -2.42 -6.60
C ARG A 218 23.01 -1.66 -6.12
N LEU A 219 22.22 -1.13 -7.05
CA LEU A 219 20.92 -0.51 -6.79
C LEU A 219 19.81 -1.33 -7.44
N MET A 220 18.88 -1.83 -6.63
CA MET A 220 17.66 -2.49 -7.10
C MET A 220 16.47 -1.49 -7.07
N LEU A 221 15.93 -1.17 -8.23
CA LEU A 221 14.71 -0.38 -8.41
C LEU A 221 13.53 -1.33 -8.69
N ILE A 222 12.86 -1.75 -7.63
CA ILE A 222 11.76 -2.73 -7.67
C ILE A 222 10.45 -1.99 -7.99
N GLY A 223 9.76 -2.40 -9.04
CA GLY A 223 8.52 -1.77 -9.52
C GLY A 223 8.77 -0.64 -10.52
N ALA A 224 10.01 -0.22 -10.73
CA ALA A 224 10.37 0.80 -11.71
C ALA A 224 10.81 0.19 -13.05
N GLU A 225 10.34 0.80 -14.11
CA GLU A 225 10.78 0.51 -15.48
C GLU A 225 11.78 1.59 -15.93
N PRO A 226 12.78 1.23 -16.79
CA PRO A 226 13.67 2.21 -17.36
C PRO A 226 12.90 3.17 -18.28
N THR A 227 13.20 4.46 -18.20
CA THR A 227 12.78 5.49 -19.16
C THR A 227 14.02 6.07 -19.82
N ASP A 228 13.86 6.74 -20.99
CA ASP A 228 14.98 7.38 -21.67
C ASP A 228 15.65 8.41 -20.77
N GLU A 229 14.89 9.16 -19.97
CA GLU A 229 15.40 10.13 -19.01
C GLU A 229 16.28 9.47 -17.94
N LEU A 230 15.77 8.42 -17.29
CA LEU A 230 16.52 7.72 -16.22
C LEU A 230 17.73 6.97 -16.78
N THR A 231 17.61 6.38 -17.97
CA THR A 231 18.72 5.70 -18.65
C THR A 231 19.82 6.70 -19.02
N THR A 232 19.45 7.85 -19.58
CA THR A 232 20.40 8.93 -19.88
C THR A 232 21.10 9.44 -18.62
N LEU A 233 20.36 9.60 -17.53
CA LEU A 233 20.92 9.99 -16.24
C LEU A 233 21.88 8.93 -15.69
N CYS A 234 21.55 7.64 -15.73
CA CYS A 234 22.44 6.55 -15.33
C CYS A 234 23.78 6.60 -16.10
N ASN A 235 23.72 6.82 -17.43
CA ASN A 235 24.90 6.92 -18.28
C ASN A 235 25.74 8.15 -17.93
N SER A 236 25.12 9.31 -17.72
CA SER A 236 25.84 10.55 -17.36
C SER A 236 26.52 10.48 -16.00
N LEU A 237 25.96 9.69 -15.07
CA LEU A 237 26.52 9.42 -13.73
C LEU A 237 27.49 8.21 -13.72
N ASN A 238 27.68 7.53 -14.86
CA ASN A 238 28.48 6.31 -14.99
C ASN A 238 28.08 5.18 -14.02
N ILE A 239 26.76 5.00 -13.78
CA ILE A 239 26.22 3.99 -12.85
C ILE A 239 25.38 2.91 -13.55
N GLN A 240 25.24 2.96 -14.88
CA GLN A 240 24.33 2.09 -15.66
C GLN A 240 24.53 0.59 -15.38
N ASP A 241 25.79 0.14 -15.18
CA ASP A 241 26.09 -1.29 -14.94
C ASP A 241 25.80 -1.74 -13.50
N ASN A 242 25.48 -0.79 -12.62
CA ASN A 242 25.24 -1.05 -11.21
C ASN A 242 23.76 -0.88 -10.82
N VAL A 243 22.93 -0.30 -11.70
CA VAL A 243 21.50 -0.05 -11.47
C VAL A 243 20.66 -1.11 -12.18
N MET A 244 19.71 -1.70 -11.46
CA MET A 244 18.82 -2.73 -11.96
C MET A 244 17.38 -2.25 -11.87
N PHE A 245 16.76 -2.00 -13.01
CA PHE A 245 15.32 -1.77 -13.12
C PHE A 245 14.63 -3.13 -13.19
N LEU A 246 13.91 -3.50 -12.14
CA LEU A 246 13.32 -4.85 -12.00
C LEU A 246 11.86 -4.93 -12.41
N GLY A 247 11.23 -3.80 -12.78
CA GLY A 247 9.82 -3.76 -13.11
C GLY A 247 8.90 -4.27 -12.00
N ALA A 248 7.67 -4.58 -12.34
CA ALA A 248 6.70 -5.14 -11.41
C ALA A 248 7.08 -6.58 -11.02
N ARG A 249 7.20 -6.85 -9.70
CA ARG A 249 7.65 -8.13 -9.13
C ARG A 249 6.62 -8.69 -8.15
N ASN A 250 6.47 -10.02 -8.13
CA ASN A 250 5.65 -10.75 -7.15
C ASN A 250 6.50 -11.32 -5.98
N ASP A 251 7.82 -11.30 -6.11
CA ASP A 251 8.80 -11.83 -5.17
C ASP A 251 9.52 -10.73 -4.37
N VAL A 252 8.89 -9.58 -4.17
CA VAL A 252 9.44 -8.41 -3.45
C VAL A 252 10.03 -8.80 -2.10
N LYS A 253 9.33 -9.67 -1.34
CA LYS A 253 9.79 -10.15 -0.04
C LYS A 253 11.14 -10.87 -0.12
N ASN A 254 11.40 -11.59 -1.21
CA ASN A 254 12.67 -12.30 -1.42
C ASN A 254 13.77 -11.32 -1.86
N LEU A 255 13.44 -10.36 -2.73
CA LEU A 255 14.39 -9.32 -3.18
C LEU A 255 14.88 -8.46 -2.00
N LEU A 256 14.01 -8.11 -1.06
CA LEU A 256 14.38 -7.37 0.15
C LEU A 256 15.36 -8.15 1.05
N GLN A 257 15.38 -9.49 0.99
CA GLN A 257 16.39 -10.28 1.71
C GLN A 257 17.80 -9.99 1.21
N ALA A 258 17.99 -9.75 -0.09
CA ALA A 258 19.29 -9.51 -0.69
C ALA A 258 19.88 -8.12 -0.42
N ALA A 259 19.02 -7.13 -0.11
CA ALA A 259 19.43 -5.75 0.14
C ALA A 259 20.15 -5.58 1.48
N ASP A 260 20.84 -4.47 1.68
CA ASP A 260 21.50 -4.06 2.92
C ASP A 260 20.84 -2.80 3.51
N VAL A 261 20.27 -1.94 2.65
CA VAL A 261 19.56 -0.72 3.04
C VAL A 261 18.33 -0.53 2.13
N PHE A 262 17.27 -0.03 2.70
CA PHE A 262 16.11 0.45 1.95
C PHE A 262 16.15 1.98 1.86
N LEU A 263 16.25 2.51 0.64
CA LEU A 263 16.32 3.93 0.35
C LEU A 263 14.97 4.45 -0.14
N PHE A 264 14.41 5.47 0.53
CA PHE A 264 13.08 5.97 0.23
C PHE A 264 12.98 7.51 0.28
N PRO A 265 13.61 8.25 -0.67
CA PRO A 265 13.61 9.70 -0.72
C PRO A 265 12.39 10.25 -1.47
N SER A 266 11.21 9.64 -1.29
CA SER A 266 9.97 10.08 -1.93
C SER A 266 9.60 11.51 -1.50
N ILE A 267 9.04 12.28 -2.44
CA ILE A 267 8.61 13.67 -2.21
C ILE A 267 7.28 13.69 -1.46
N SER A 268 6.38 12.77 -1.79
CA SER A 268 5.08 12.68 -1.12
C SER A 268 4.51 11.26 -1.21
N GLU A 269 3.89 10.80 -0.13
CA GLU A 269 3.20 9.51 -0.06
C GLU A 269 1.97 9.62 0.84
N GLY A 270 0.97 8.81 0.58
CA GLY A 270 -0.14 8.64 1.52
C GLY A 270 0.28 7.84 2.75
N LEU A 271 0.48 6.55 2.57
CA LEU A 271 0.98 5.63 3.61
C LEU A 271 1.83 4.55 2.91
N PRO A 272 3.17 4.73 2.82
CA PRO A 272 4.03 3.85 2.04
C PRO A 272 4.25 2.50 2.75
N VAL A 273 3.49 1.51 2.37
CA VAL A 273 3.59 0.14 2.92
C VAL A 273 4.97 -0.47 2.66
N SER A 274 5.63 -0.11 1.56
CA SER A 274 6.97 -0.59 1.21
C SER A 274 8.03 -0.26 2.27
N VAL A 275 7.88 0.85 2.99
CA VAL A 275 8.74 1.19 4.13
C VAL A 275 8.54 0.19 5.28
N VAL A 276 7.29 -0.22 5.52
CA VAL A 276 6.98 -1.24 6.55
C VAL A 276 7.43 -2.64 6.11
N GLU A 277 7.28 -2.98 4.83
CA GLU A 277 7.79 -4.23 4.25
C GLU A 277 9.32 -4.35 4.40
N ALA A 278 10.04 -3.26 4.15
CA ALA A 278 11.49 -3.21 4.35
C ALA A 278 11.86 -3.42 5.83
N GLN A 279 11.17 -2.77 6.76
CA GLN A 279 11.38 -2.98 8.19
C GLN A 279 11.02 -4.41 8.61
N ALA A 280 9.94 -5.00 8.06
CA ALA A 280 9.59 -6.39 8.31
C ALA A 280 10.67 -7.38 7.85
N ALA A 281 11.41 -7.02 6.78
CA ALA A 281 12.59 -7.75 6.35
C ALA A 281 13.84 -7.46 7.21
N GLY A 282 13.71 -6.70 8.29
CA GLY A 282 14.83 -6.30 9.15
C GLY A 282 15.83 -5.35 8.49
N LEU A 283 15.42 -4.66 7.40
CA LEU A 283 16.29 -3.69 6.73
C LEU A 283 16.30 -2.36 7.47
N PRO A 284 17.49 -1.76 7.64
CA PRO A 284 17.55 -0.35 7.97
C PRO A 284 16.97 0.48 6.81
N VAL A 285 16.30 1.57 7.16
CA VAL A 285 15.59 2.43 6.22
C VAL A 285 16.17 3.85 6.29
N VAL A 286 16.42 4.45 5.13
CA VAL A 286 16.71 5.89 5.01
C VAL A 286 15.58 6.51 4.20
N MET A 287 14.76 7.35 4.83
CA MET A 287 13.55 7.92 4.21
C MET A 287 13.47 9.44 4.39
N SER A 288 12.71 10.09 3.50
CA SER A 288 12.52 11.55 3.59
C SER A 288 11.60 11.96 4.75
N ASP A 289 11.81 13.14 5.29
CA ASP A 289 11.02 13.78 6.34
C ASP A 289 9.63 14.25 5.86
N THR A 290 9.41 14.26 4.55
CA THR A 290 8.11 14.55 3.93
C THR A 290 7.11 13.41 4.11
N ILE A 291 7.61 12.21 4.44
CA ILE A 291 6.81 11.00 4.63
C ILE A 291 6.30 10.91 6.07
N THR A 292 5.07 10.43 6.23
CA THR A 292 4.49 10.27 7.57
C THR A 292 5.34 9.37 8.46
N ARG A 293 5.58 9.81 9.69
CA ARG A 293 6.32 9.03 10.68
C ARG A 293 5.57 7.80 11.18
N GLU A 294 4.29 7.65 10.85
CA GLU A 294 3.50 6.46 11.19
C GLU A 294 4.10 5.16 10.65
N VAL A 295 4.88 5.24 9.55
CA VAL A 295 5.55 4.08 8.95
C VAL A 295 6.94 3.80 9.55
N ALA A 296 7.51 4.71 10.34
CA ALA A 296 8.80 4.53 11.00
C ALA A 296 8.59 3.85 12.38
N VAL A 297 8.47 2.54 12.36
CA VAL A 297 8.07 1.71 13.53
C VAL A 297 9.29 1.22 14.31
N CYS A 298 10.33 0.79 13.58
CA CYS A 298 11.52 0.19 14.17
C CYS A 298 12.63 1.23 14.37
N GLY A 299 13.55 0.96 15.31
CA GLY A 299 14.61 1.90 15.68
C GLY A 299 15.66 2.19 14.59
N ASP A 300 15.69 1.39 13.52
CA ASP A 300 16.70 1.49 12.46
C ASP A 300 16.18 2.31 11.25
N VAL A 301 15.35 3.34 11.51
CA VAL A 301 14.84 4.26 10.49
C VAL A 301 15.49 5.64 10.65
N VAL A 302 16.26 6.04 9.63
CA VAL A 302 16.84 7.38 9.50
C VAL A 302 15.88 8.24 8.71
N ILE A 303 15.47 9.36 9.29
CA ILE A 303 14.59 10.35 8.65
C ILE A 303 15.43 11.56 8.27
N LYS A 304 15.41 11.94 6.98
CA LYS A 304 16.31 12.93 6.42
C LYS A 304 15.60 13.94 5.51
N SER A 305 16.05 15.19 5.54
CA SER A 305 15.52 16.20 4.62
C SER A 305 16.00 15.98 3.20
N LEU A 306 15.13 16.21 2.22
CA LEU A 306 15.50 16.21 0.81
C LEU A 306 16.50 17.33 0.46
N ASP A 307 16.58 18.38 1.29
CA ASP A 307 17.49 19.51 1.12
C ASP A 307 18.94 19.19 1.56
N ASP A 308 19.17 18.06 2.26
CA ASP A 308 20.50 17.67 2.78
C ASP A 308 21.49 17.22 1.70
N GLY A 309 21.07 17.16 0.45
CA GLY A 309 21.89 16.79 -0.69
C GLY A 309 22.21 15.29 -0.78
N ALA A 310 22.53 14.84 -1.99
CA ALA A 310 22.68 13.42 -2.28
C ALA A 310 23.88 12.76 -1.57
N ALA A 311 24.99 13.48 -1.39
CA ALA A 311 26.18 12.98 -0.70
C ALA A 311 25.88 12.62 0.76
N SER A 312 25.17 13.49 1.48
CA SER A 312 24.81 13.27 2.87
C SER A 312 23.83 12.09 3.03
N TRP A 313 22.91 11.90 2.07
CA TRP A 313 22.05 10.71 2.02
C TRP A 313 22.84 9.42 1.78
N ALA A 314 23.87 9.48 0.93
CA ALA A 314 24.76 8.35 0.66
C ALA A 314 25.52 7.92 1.91
N ASP A 315 26.05 8.89 2.69
CA ASP A 315 26.76 8.63 3.95
C ASP A 315 25.83 7.90 4.94
N ASP A 316 24.57 8.33 5.07
CA ASP A 316 23.60 7.68 5.94
C ASP A 316 23.24 6.26 5.46
N CYS A 317 23.11 6.03 4.15
CA CYS A 317 22.92 4.69 3.60
C CYS A 317 24.10 3.77 3.90
N ILE A 318 25.34 4.26 3.74
CA ILE A 318 26.55 3.49 4.05
C ILE A 318 26.65 3.21 5.55
N ALA A 319 26.33 4.18 6.39
CA ALA A 319 26.30 3.99 7.84
C ALA A 319 25.23 2.96 8.25
N ALA A 320 24.02 3.10 7.73
CA ALA A 320 22.90 2.22 8.00
C ALA A 320 23.17 0.76 7.55
N SER A 321 23.86 0.56 6.43
CA SER A 321 24.19 -0.78 5.91
C SER A 321 25.04 -1.65 6.84
N LYS A 322 25.69 -1.04 7.84
CA LYS A 322 26.51 -1.75 8.83
C LYS A 322 25.67 -2.35 9.96
N ALA A 323 24.39 -2.04 10.01
CA ALA A 323 23.48 -2.57 11.03
C ALA A 323 23.29 -4.08 10.84
N VAL A 324 23.36 -4.80 11.96
CA VAL A 324 23.03 -6.24 11.98
C VAL A 324 21.51 -6.38 11.90
N ARG A 325 21.02 -7.13 10.93
CA ARG A 325 19.60 -7.41 10.79
C ARG A 325 19.06 -8.16 12.01
N LYS A 326 17.94 -7.70 12.51
CA LYS A 326 17.21 -8.28 13.64
C LYS A 326 15.77 -8.51 13.24
N SER A 327 15.11 -9.47 13.90
CA SER A 327 13.66 -9.59 13.77
C SER A 327 12.99 -8.36 14.37
N THR A 328 12.13 -7.75 13.58
CA THR A 328 11.30 -6.59 13.96
C THR A 328 9.84 -6.98 14.15
N TYR A 329 9.54 -8.28 14.07
CA TYR A 329 8.20 -8.83 14.06
C TYR A 329 7.34 -8.34 15.23
N SER A 330 7.83 -8.46 16.46
CA SER A 330 7.07 -8.03 17.66
C SER A 330 6.74 -6.53 17.61
N GLN A 331 7.70 -5.68 17.22
CA GLN A 331 7.50 -4.22 17.13
C GLN A 331 6.41 -3.86 16.13
N LEU A 332 6.41 -4.53 14.96
CA LEU A 332 5.41 -4.31 13.90
C LEU A 332 4.02 -4.83 14.30
N VAL A 333 3.95 -5.97 14.98
CA VAL A 333 2.70 -6.52 15.52
C VAL A 333 2.11 -5.58 16.57
N ASP A 334 2.91 -5.10 17.51
CA ASP A 334 2.47 -4.22 18.61
C ASP A 334 2.05 -2.85 18.10
N SER A 335 2.65 -2.40 17.00
CA SER A 335 2.30 -1.16 16.30
C SER A 335 1.13 -1.30 15.32
N GLY A 336 0.51 -2.49 15.22
CA GLY A 336 -0.71 -2.71 14.42
C GLY A 336 -0.47 -2.88 12.92
N TRP A 337 0.72 -3.32 12.49
CA TRP A 337 1.04 -3.51 11.07
C TRP A 337 0.91 -4.97 10.60
N ASP A 338 0.73 -5.93 11.50
CA ASP A 338 0.62 -7.33 11.11
C ASP A 338 -0.76 -7.67 10.56
N ILE A 339 -0.77 -8.24 9.34
CA ILE A 339 -2.01 -8.57 8.63
C ILE A 339 -2.82 -9.66 9.33
N THR A 340 -2.17 -10.64 9.93
CA THR A 340 -2.84 -11.78 10.58
C THR A 340 -3.65 -11.30 11.78
N LYS A 341 -3.05 -10.45 12.61
CA LYS A 341 -3.73 -9.86 13.78
C LYS A 341 -4.87 -8.94 13.37
N ASN A 342 -4.63 -8.09 12.37
CA ASN A 342 -5.63 -7.13 11.89
C ASN A 342 -6.79 -7.81 11.15
N ALA A 343 -6.53 -8.86 10.37
CA ALA A 343 -7.57 -9.65 9.72
C ALA A 343 -8.44 -10.38 10.73
N ALA A 344 -7.85 -10.97 11.77
CA ALA A 344 -8.60 -11.60 12.87
C ALA A 344 -9.49 -10.56 13.60
N CYS A 345 -8.96 -9.36 13.87
CA CYS A 345 -9.74 -8.28 14.46
C CYS A 345 -10.92 -7.86 13.57
N LEU A 346 -10.69 -7.68 12.27
CA LEU A 346 -11.72 -7.34 11.29
C LEU A 346 -12.77 -8.46 11.16
N ALA A 347 -12.34 -9.73 11.17
CA ALA A 347 -13.23 -10.88 11.16
C ALA A 347 -14.19 -10.88 12.36
N ASN A 348 -13.65 -10.60 13.55
CA ASN A 348 -14.47 -10.49 14.76
C ASN A 348 -15.49 -9.33 14.68
N ILE A 349 -15.10 -8.19 14.08
CA ILE A 349 -16.01 -7.05 13.87
C ILE A 349 -17.14 -7.45 12.90
N TYR A 350 -16.83 -8.16 11.82
CA TYR A 350 -17.86 -8.63 10.89
C TYR A 350 -18.81 -9.62 11.59
N LYS A 351 -18.31 -10.59 12.33
CA LYS A 351 -19.11 -11.62 13.04
C LYS A 351 -19.95 -11.04 14.18
N SER A 352 -19.43 -10.08 14.94
CA SER A 352 -20.15 -9.48 16.08
C SER A 352 -21.36 -8.62 15.68
N ARG A 353 -21.54 -8.37 14.40
CA ARG A 353 -22.59 -7.52 13.85
C ARG A 353 -23.61 -8.28 12.97
N VAL A 354 -23.38 -9.58 12.76
CA VAL A 354 -24.31 -10.48 12.01
C VAL A 354 -25.38 -11.07 12.96
#